data_3f32e08459d41a1e5ed01e9c3ebe7764
#
_entry.id   3f32e08459d41a1e5ed01e9c3ebe7764
#
_cell.length_a   1.000
_cell.length_b   1.000
_cell.length_c   1.000
_cell.angle_alpha   90.00
_cell.angle_beta   90.00
_cell.angle_gamma   90.00
#
_symmetry.space_group_name_H-M   'P 1'
#
loop_
_entity.id
_entity.type
_entity.pdbx_description
1 polymer ?
#
loop_
_entity_poly.entity_id
_entity_poly.type
_entity_poly.pdbx_seq_one_letter_code
_entity_poly.pdbx_strand_id
1 'polypeptide(L)'
;MSASILHTIDVAIGDRAYPVWVGHGLLTDHARWRAVLRGRHALVISNSTVAPLYLQQIAAGLDGLQWSSFLLDDGETHKSFANVERALQALATLGATRDACVIALGGGVVGDLAGFTAACWMRGIDFIQMPTTLLAMVDSSVGGKTGVNLPAGKNLVGAFHQPRAVIADLDTLATLPAREYRAGLAEVIKGAAIGDTAFFDWLEQHADALLARDSAPLAEAIARKLRYKAGVVARDETEQGERALLNLGHTFGHALETAGRYSVLLHGEGVAIGMLLAALLSERLHMSGAEDTARLRRLLEKTGLPTAIPAGMEARQLLALMRLDKKNLAGTLRLILWRGIGRAEIVSGVDEADVLAVLEAPTTQPE
;
A
#
# COMPACT_ATOMS: atom_id res chain seq x y z
N MET A 1 -18.25 16.66 -13.38
CA MET A 1 -18.50 17.24 -12.03
C MET A 1 -17.33 18.17 -11.72
N SER A 2 -17.54 19.26 -10.97
CA SER A 2 -16.41 20.12 -10.56
C SER A 2 -15.56 19.39 -9.54
N ALA A 3 -14.24 19.56 -9.61
CA ALA A 3 -13.31 19.00 -8.64
C ALA A 3 -13.62 19.50 -7.22
N SER A 4 -13.61 18.61 -6.25
CA SER A 4 -13.82 18.93 -4.83
C SER A 4 -12.83 18.20 -3.95
N ILE A 5 -12.04 18.93 -3.17
CA ILE A 5 -11.20 18.35 -2.12
C ILE A 5 -12.07 18.16 -0.87
N LEU A 6 -12.06 16.93 -0.35
CA LEU A 6 -12.67 16.57 0.92
C LEU A 6 -11.67 16.64 2.07
N HIS A 7 -10.43 16.19 1.82
CA HIS A 7 -9.34 16.25 2.79
C HIS A 7 -8.02 16.63 2.14
N THR A 8 -7.20 17.38 2.87
CA THR A 8 -5.78 17.59 2.59
C THR A 8 -4.97 17.07 3.77
N ILE A 9 -3.99 16.23 3.50
CA ILE A 9 -3.10 15.66 4.50
C ILE A 9 -1.67 16.05 4.12
N ASP A 10 -0.96 16.74 5.02
CA ASP A 10 0.42 17.10 4.80
C ASP A 10 1.34 16.01 5.36
N VAL A 11 2.23 15.50 4.53
CA VAL A 11 3.29 14.56 4.93
C VAL A 11 4.53 15.40 5.25
N ALA A 12 4.77 15.63 6.54
CA ALA A 12 5.80 16.53 7.03
C ALA A 12 7.16 15.81 7.13
N ILE A 13 7.98 15.91 6.08
CA ILE A 13 9.34 15.31 6.04
C ILE A 13 10.34 16.44 5.79
N GLY A 14 10.53 17.29 6.77
CA GLY A 14 11.43 18.43 6.70
C GLY A 14 11.14 19.32 5.47
N ASP A 15 12.16 19.60 4.69
CA ASP A 15 12.08 20.38 3.44
C ASP A 15 11.45 19.65 2.25
N ARG A 16 11.17 18.35 2.42
CA ARG A 16 10.52 17.48 1.40
C ARG A 16 9.05 17.22 1.71
N ALA A 17 8.42 18.07 2.51
CA ALA A 17 6.99 17.98 2.79
C ALA A 17 6.16 18.08 1.52
N TYR A 18 5.06 17.31 1.46
CA TYR A 18 4.17 17.29 0.31
C TYR A 18 2.70 17.05 0.72
N PRO A 19 1.75 17.57 -0.07
CA PRO A 19 0.32 17.35 0.18
C PRO A 19 -0.16 16.02 -0.40
N VAL A 20 -1.13 15.41 0.30
CA VAL A 20 -2.03 14.37 -0.22
C VAL A 20 -3.42 14.97 -0.30
N TRP A 21 -3.97 15.07 -1.50
CA TRP A 21 -5.33 15.53 -1.74
C TRP A 21 -6.25 14.35 -1.94
N VAL A 22 -7.34 14.30 -1.18
CA VAL A 22 -8.38 13.27 -1.26
C VAL A 22 -9.68 13.94 -1.63
N GLY A 23 -10.35 13.49 -2.68
CA GLY A 23 -11.60 14.10 -3.13
C GLY A 23 -12.12 13.52 -4.44
N HIS A 24 -12.93 14.27 -5.14
CA HIS A 24 -13.57 13.91 -6.39
C HIS A 24 -13.11 14.80 -7.54
N GLY A 25 -13.01 14.24 -8.76
CA GLY A 25 -12.65 14.95 -9.98
C GLY A 25 -11.22 15.50 -9.98
N LEU A 26 -10.35 15.02 -9.09
CA LEU A 26 -9.02 15.58 -8.88
C LEU A 26 -8.08 15.32 -10.05
N LEU A 27 -8.25 14.25 -10.81
CA LEU A 27 -7.47 13.99 -12.04
C LEU A 27 -7.69 15.08 -13.08
N THR A 28 -8.88 15.71 -13.09
CA THR A 28 -9.22 16.80 -14.01
C THR A 28 -9.00 18.19 -13.42
N ASP A 29 -8.62 18.32 -12.14
CA ASP A 29 -8.17 19.58 -11.53
C ASP A 29 -6.73 19.90 -11.96
N HIS A 30 -6.58 20.13 -13.26
CA HIS A 30 -5.26 20.32 -13.89
C HIS A 30 -4.50 21.50 -13.28
N ALA A 31 -5.16 22.56 -12.90
CA ALA A 31 -4.53 23.75 -12.31
C ALA A 31 -3.79 23.40 -11.02
N ARG A 32 -4.37 22.50 -10.21
CA ARG A 32 -3.82 22.10 -8.92
C ARG A 32 -2.55 21.27 -9.06
N TRP A 33 -2.65 20.10 -9.69
CA TRP A 33 -1.48 19.21 -9.76
C TRP A 33 -0.42 19.71 -10.73
N ARG A 34 -0.80 20.53 -11.71
CA ARG A 34 0.16 21.18 -12.59
C ARG A 34 1.03 22.22 -11.85
N ALA A 35 0.49 22.88 -10.83
CA ALA A 35 1.24 23.84 -10.02
C ALA A 35 2.46 23.22 -9.31
N VAL A 36 2.49 21.90 -9.14
CA VAL A 36 3.64 21.19 -8.53
C VAL A 36 4.65 20.69 -9.56
N LEU A 37 4.35 20.74 -10.86
CA LEU A 37 5.29 20.41 -11.93
C LEU A 37 6.22 21.62 -12.20
N ARG A 38 7.52 21.38 -12.20
CA ARG A 38 8.52 22.47 -12.33
C ARG A 38 9.04 22.66 -13.75
N GLY A 39 9.18 21.57 -14.48
CA GLY A 39 9.82 21.55 -15.78
C GLY A 39 8.89 21.51 -16.97
N ARG A 40 9.48 21.29 -18.14
CA ARG A 40 8.79 21.21 -19.42
C ARG A 40 8.53 19.77 -19.89
N HIS A 41 9.11 18.77 -19.23
CA HIS A 41 9.01 17.38 -19.62
C HIS A 41 8.22 16.59 -18.59
N ALA A 42 7.30 15.76 -19.06
CA ALA A 42 6.56 14.83 -18.21
C ALA A 42 6.50 13.43 -18.83
N LEU A 43 6.82 12.40 -18.05
CA LEU A 43 6.58 11.00 -18.43
C LEU A 43 5.44 10.46 -17.58
N VAL A 44 4.34 10.07 -18.21
CA VAL A 44 3.25 9.35 -17.53
C VAL A 44 3.55 7.86 -17.57
N ILE A 45 3.70 7.26 -16.40
CA ILE A 45 3.82 5.80 -16.26
C ILE A 45 2.48 5.26 -15.78
N SER A 46 1.92 4.30 -16.53
CA SER A 46 0.65 3.65 -16.24
C SER A 46 0.69 2.19 -16.68
N ASN A 47 -0.43 1.49 -16.64
CA ASN A 47 -0.54 0.14 -17.16
C ASN A 47 -1.68 -0.01 -18.18
N SER A 48 -1.73 -1.16 -18.85
CA SER A 48 -2.71 -1.49 -19.89
C SER A 48 -4.16 -1.47 -19.40
N THR A 49 -4.42 -1.66 -18.10
CA THR A 49 -5.75 -1.62 -17.49
C THR A 49 -6.20 -0.20 -17.15
N VAL A 50 -5.29 0.63 -16.60
CA VAL A 50 -5.62 1.95 -16.07
C VAL A 50 -5.57 3.05 -17.13
N ALA A 51 -4.59 2.99 -18.04
CA ALA A 51 -4.40 4.02 -19.04
C ALA A 51 -5.64 4.27 -19.93
N PRO A 52 -6.35 3.25 -20.43
CA PRO A 52 -7.57 3.46 -21.22
C PRO A 52 -8.68 4.20 -20.48
N LEU A 53 -8.70 4.10 -19.14
CA LEU A 53 -9.73 4.71 -18.30
C LEU A 53 -9.42 6.18 -17.95
N TYR A 54 -8.15 6.51 -17.70
CA TYR A 54 -7.80 7.77 -17.05
C TYR A 54 -6.73 8.61 -17.75
N LEU A 55 -5.92 8.04 -18.66
CA LEU A 55 -4.83 8.79 -19.30
C LEU A 55 -5.35 10.03 -20.04
N GLN A 56 -6.48 9.92 -20.73
CA GLN A 56 -7.07 11.05 -21.45
C GLN A 56 -7.51 12.19 -20.51
N GLN A 57 -7.92 11.87 -19.28
CA GLN A 57 -8.35 12.87 -18.31
C GLN A 57 -7.19 13.76 -17.85
N ILE A 58 -5.99 13.21 -17.71
CA ILE A 58 -4.81 13.98 -17.31
C ILE A 58 -4.08 14.61 -18.50
N ALA A 59 -4.25 14.07 -19.71
CA ALA A 59 -3.55 14.54 -20.90
C ALA A 59 -3.80 16.02 -21.20
N ALA A 60 -5.04 16.50 -21.05
CA ALA A 60 -5.37 17.90 -21.24
C ALA A 60 -4.65 18.85 -20.24
N GLY A 61 -4.31 18.35 -19.06
CA GLY A 61 -3.49 19.09 -18.10
C GLY A 61 -2.02 19.16 -18.48
N LEU A 62 -1.56 18.38 -19.44
CA LEU A 62 -0.17 18.34 -19.92
C LEU A 62 0.05 19.20 -21.18
N ASP A 63 -0.99 19.90 -21.64
CA ASP A 63 -0.88 20.80 -22.78
C ASP A 63 0.23 21.84 -22.58
N GLY A 64 1.06 22.04 -23.61
CA GLY A 64 2.24 22.91 -23.56
C GLY A 64 3.47 22.31 -22.88
N LEU A 65 3.40 21.07 -22.37
CA LEU A 65 4.57 20.28 -21.99
C LEU A 65 4.98 19.34 -23.12
N GLN A 66 6.27 18.99 -23.15
CA GLN A 66 6.75 17.83 -23.88
C GLN A 66 6.49 16.60 -23.00
N TRP A 67 5.56 15.76 -23.41
CA TRP A 67 5.22 14.59 -22.63
C TRP A 67 5.03 13.33 -23.49
N SER A 68 5.21 12.19 -22.84
CA SER A 68 4.90 10.88 -23.41
C SER A 68 4.35 9.97 -22.32
N SER A 69 3.83 8.80 -22.73
CA SER A 69 3.40 7.76 -21.80
C SER A 69 4.23 6.50 -21.97
N PHE A 70 4.49 5.82 -20.85
CA PHE A 70 5.06 4.49 -20.80
C PHE A 70 4.07 3.55 -20.12
N LEU A 71 3.63 2.53 -20.85
CA LEU A 71 2.61 1.60 -20.36
C LEU A 71 3.24 0.24 -20.04
N LEU A 72 2.96 -0.23 -18.82
CA LEU A 72 3.26 -1.59 -18.36
C LEU A 72 2.10 -2.53 -18.72
N ASP A 73 2.38 -3.81 -18.81
CA ASP A 73 1.33 -4.80 -18.64
C ASP A 73 0.89 -4.83 -17.17
N ASP A 74 -0.33 -5.27 -16.89
CA ASP A 74 -0.86 -5.32 -15.54
C ASP A 74 -0.28 -6.48 -14.74
N GLY A 75 -0.09 -6.27 -13.44
CA GLY A 75 0.33 -7.30 -12.49
C GLY A 75 1.73 -7.09 -11.88
N GLU A 76 1.92 -7.73 -10.72
CA GLU A 76 3.12 -7.60 -9.88
C GLU A 76 4.41 -8.10 -10.59
N THR A 77 4.29 -9.03 -11.53
CA THR A 77 5.42 -9.56 -12.31
C THR A 77 6.10 -8.51 -13.18
N HIS A 78 5.39 -7.44 -13.52
CA HIS A 78 5.89 -6.32 -14.32
C HIS A 78 6.64 -5.26 -13.51
N LYS A 79 6.66 -5.38 -12.19
CA LYS A 79 7.45 -4.55 -11.27
C LYS A 79 8.92 -5.01 -11.28
N SER A 80 9.63 -4.75 -12.36
CA SER A 80 10.95 -5.31 -12.67
C SER A 80 11.96 -4.27 -13.14
N PHE A 81 13.26 -4.60 -13.01
CA PHE A 81 14.34 -3.78 -13.56
C PHE A 81 14.23 -3.57 -15.07
N ALA A 82 13.82 -4.58 -15.83
CA ALA A 82 13.66 -4.46 -17.26
C ALA A 82 12.65 -3.35 -17.63
N ASN A 83 11.57 -3.24 -16.88
CA ASN A 83 10.60 -2.17 -17.10
C ASN A 83 11.09 -0.80 -16.59
N VAL A 84 11.91 -0.73 -15.54
CA VAL A 84 12.59 0.52 -15.16
C VAL A 84 13.53 0.97 -16.28
N GLU A 85 14.35 0.09 -16.85
CA GLU A 85 15.22 0.41 -17.98
C GLU A 85 14.43 0.97 -19.16
N ARG A 86 13.32 0.34 -19.53
CA ARG A 86 12.43 0.83 -20.61
C ARG A 86 11.85 2.21 -20.29
N ALA A 87 11.44 2.46 -19.04
CA ALA A 87 10.95 3.76 -18.60
C ALA A 87 12.05 4.84 -18.63
N LEU A 88 13.29 4.51 -18.26
CA LEU A 88 14.45 5.38 -18.37
C LEU A 88 14.77 5.71 -19.84
N GLN A 89 14.67 4.74 -20.74
CA GLN A 89 14.82 4.97 -22.17
C GLN A 89 13.71 5.87 -22.72
N ALA A 90 12.48 5.77 -22.22
CA ALA A 90 11.40 6.70 -22.60
C ALA A 90 11.72 8.13 -22.15
N LEU A 91 12.28 8.35 -20.96
CA LEU A 91 12.78 9.66 -20.51
C LEU A 91 13.91 10.17 -21.39
N ALA A 92 14.84 9.31 -21.80
CA ALA A 92 15.93 9.68 -22.71
C ALA A 92 15.41 10.10 -24.09
N THR A 93 14.46 9.35 -24.65
CA THR A 93 13.84 9.65 -25.93
C THR A 93 13.04 10.96 -25.89
N LEU A 94 12.40 11.25 -24.74
CA LEU A 94 11.69 12.51 -24.49
C LEU A 94 12.65 13.71 -24.38
N GLY A 95 13.96 13.49 -24.22
CA GLY A 95 14.93 14.55 -23.93
C GLY A 95 14.77 15.14 -22.52
N ALA A 96 14.26 14.34 -21.59
CA ALA A 96 13.92 14.78 -20.25
C ALA A 96 15.13 15.36 -19.51
N THR A 97 14.98 16.55 -18.96
CA THR A 97 15.98 17.29 -18.19
C THR A 97 15.81 17.04 -16.68
N ARG A 98 16.68 17.64 -15.83
CA ARG A 98 16.65 17.45 -14.36
C ARG A 98 15.39 17.99 -13.69
N ASP A 99 14.67 18.88 -14.35
CA ASP A 99 13.39 19.45 -13.91
C ASP A 99 12.18 18.71 -14.46
N ALA A 100 12.39 17.59 -15.18
CA ALA A 100 11.32 16.70 -15.63
C ALA A 100 10.56 16.10 -14.46
N CYS A 101 9.33 15.69 -14.71
CA CYS A 101 8.49 15.01 -13.72
C CYS A 101 7.97 13.67 -14.24
N VAL A 102 7.99 12.66 -13.38
CA VAL A 102 7.29 11.40 -13.64
C VAL A 102 5.90 11.48 -12.99
N ILE A 103 4.86 11.10 -13.73
CA ILE A 103 3.48 11.01 -13.23
C ILE A 103 3.11 9.52 -13.15
N ALA A 104 2.93 9.02 -11.94
CA ALA A 104 2.52 7.65 -11.68
C ALA A 104 0.98 7.56 -11.64
N LEU A 105 0.36 7.07 -12.72
CA LEU A 105 -1.09 6.90 -12.82
C LEU A 105 -1.46 5.42 -12.70
N GLY A 106 -1.81 4.94 -11.52
CA GLY A 106 -2.12 3.52 -11.32
C GLY A 106 -2.12 3.03 -9.88
N GLY A 107 -2.08 1.72 -9.70
CA GLY A 107 -1.92 1.06 -8.41
C GLY A 107 -0.48 1.07 -7.87
N GLY A 108 -0.23 0.31 -6.81
CA GLY A 108 1.07 0.26 -6.12
C GLY A 108 2.24 -0.16 -7.03
N VAL A 109 2.04 -1.10 -7.96
CA VAL A 109 3.06 -1.53 -8.93
C VAL A 109 3.55 -0.35 -9.76
N VAL A 110 2.61 0.43 -10.31
CA VAL A 110 2.92 1.62 -11.11
C VAL A 110 3.59 2.68 -10.25
N GLY A 111 3.06 2.94 -9.05
CA GLY A 111 3.60 3.95 -8.13
C GLY A 111 5.06 3.67 -7.74
N ASP A 112 5.35 2.43 -7.36
CA ASP A 112 6.69 2.02 -6.92
C ASP A 112 7.70 2.05 -8.08
N LEU A 113 7.33 1.54 -9.26
CA LEU A 113 8.20 1.53 -10.43
C LEU A 113 8.45 2.96 -10.93
N ALA A 114 7.42 3.80 -10.99
CA ALA A 114 7.53 5.19 -11.42
C ALA A 114 8.41 6.01 -10.48
N GLY A 115 8.20 5.87 -9.17
CA GLY A 115 9.02 6.55 -8.18
C GLY A 115 10.48 6.10 -8.22
N PHE A 116 10.75 4.80 -8.43
CA PHE A 116 12.11 4.30 -8.57
C PHE A 116 12.76 4.75 -9.89
N THR A 117 12.00 4.82 -10.99
CA THR A 117 12.46 5.42 -12.24
C THR A 117 12.84 6.88 -12.05
N ALA A 118 12.01 7.66 -11.34
CA ALA A 118 12.31 9.05 -11.03
C ALA A 118 13.55 9.20 -10.14
N ALA A 119 13.72 8.32 -9.14
CA ALA A 119 14.91 8.31 -8.28
C ALA A 119 16.20 8.01 -9.05
N CYS A 120 16.14 7.17 -10.08
CA CYS A 120 17.29 6.79 -10.89
C CYS A 120 17.65 7.86 -11.95
N TRP A 121 16.66 8.52 -12.58
CA TRP A 121 16.91 9.47 -13.64
C TRP A 121 17.70 10.68 -13.14
N MET A 122 18.86 10.93 -13.76
CA MET A 122 19.78 12.03 -13.40
C MET A 122 20.08 12.15 -11.90
N ARG A 123 20.01 11.04 -11.14
CA ARG A 123 20.18 10.93 -9.67
C ARG A 123 19.03 11.54 -8.87
N GLY A 124 17.84 11.63 -9.47
CA GLY A 124 16.61 12.07 -8.83
C GLY A 124 15.96 13.24 -9.57
N ILE A 125 14.72 13.01 -10.02
CA ILE A 125 13.82 14.03 -10.54
C ILE A 125 12.51 13.99 -9.78
N ASP A 126 11.70 15.04 -9.93
CA ASP A 126 10.39 15.11 -9.29
C ASP A 126 9.44 14.01 -9.81
N PHE A 127 8.56 13.52 -8.95
CA PHE A 127 7.43 12.71 -9.37
C PHE A 127 6.16 13.03 -8.57
N ILE A 128 5.00 12.72 -9.14
CA ILE A 128 3.70 12.80 -8.47
C ILE A 128 2.99 11.45 -8.57
N GLN A 129 2.16 11.16 -7.56
CA GLN A 129 1.37 9.94 -7.50
C GLN A 129 -0.11 10.24 -7.76
N MET A 130 -0.71 9.53 -8.68
CA MET A 130 -2.14 9.51 -8.97
C MET A 130 -2.67 8.09 -8.75
N PRO A 131 -2.82 7.66 -7.47
CA PRO A 131 -3.24 6.30 -7.16
C PRO A 131 -4.66 6.03 -7.62
N THR A 132 -4.90 4.88 -8.26
CA THR A 132 -6.21 4.46 -8.77
C THR A 132 -6.77 3.22 -8.06
N THR A 133 -6.07 2.70 -7.06
CA THR A 133 -6.54 1.62 -6.20
C THR A 133 -6.64 2.10 -4.76
N LEU A 134 -7.59 1.56 -3.99
CA LEU A 134 -7.71 1.92 -2.58
C LEU A 134 -6.42 1.62 -1.80
N LEU A 135 -5.80 0.46 -2.06
CA LEU A 135 -4.51 0.07 -1.46
C LEU A 135 -3.44 1.15 -1.69
N ALA A 136 -3.33 1.64 -2.93
CA ALA A 136 -2.35 2.67 -3.24
C ALA A 136 -2.70 4.02 -2.58
N MET A 137 -3.99 4.39 -2.54
CA MET A 137 -4.43 5.62 -1.89
C MET A 137 -4.08 5.65 -0.40
N VAL A 138 -4.29 4.53 0.30
CA VAL A 138 -4.14 4.47 1.77
C VAL A 138 -2.75 4.04 2.22
N ASP A 139 -1.93 3.44 1.33
CA ASP A 139 -0.65 2.89 1.76
C ASP A 139 0.50 3.20 0.79
N SER A 140 0.63 2.57 -0.37
CA SER A 140 1.87 2.59 -1.14
C SER A 140 2.26 3.97 -1.69
N SER A 141 1.32 4.89 -1.93
CA SER A 141 1.61 6.23 -2.44
C SER A 141 2.27 7.17 -1.41
N VAL A 142 2.29 6.81 -0.11
CA VAL A 142 2.79 7.68 0.96
C VAL A 142 3.98 7.04 1.67
N GLY A 143 5.03 7.85 1.89
CA GLY A 143 6.22 7.46 2.64
C GLY A 143 7.42 7.09 1.79
N GLY A 144 7.37 7.35 0.47
CA GLY A 144 8.52 7.36 -0.44
C GLY A 144 9.21 6.02 -0.67
N LYS A 145 8.67 4.90 -0.21
CA LYS A 145 9.19 3.58 -0.58
C LYS A 145 8.91 3.33 -2.05
N THR A 146 9.94 3.27 -2.87
CA THR A 146 9.84 2.96 -4.29
C THR A 146 10.80 1.82 -4.63
N GLY A 147 10.48 1.00 -5.62
CA GLY A 147 11.36 -0.11 -5.91
C GLY A 147 10.76 -1.14 -6.85
N VAL A 148 11.55 -2.19 -7.07
CA VAL A 148 11.22 -3.29 -7.96
C VAL A 148 11.55 -4.64 -7.33
N ASN A 149 11.01 -5.67 -7.93
CA ASN A 149 11.20 -7.06 -7.54
C ASN A 149 12.43 -7.66 -8.23
N LEU A 150 13.03 -8.62 -7.56
CA LEU A 150 14.02 -9.52 -8.13
C LEU A 150 13.47 -10.95 -8.10
N PRO A 151 14.08 -11.90 -8.85
CA PRO A 151 13.76 -13.32 -8.72
C PRO A 151 13.90 -13.84 -7.29
N ALA A 152 14.79 -13.23 -6.50
CA ALA A 152 15.04 -13.58 -5.10
C ALA A 152 13.96 -13.09 -4.12
N GLY A 153 13.10 -12.14 -4.52
CA GLY A 153 12.03 -11.61 -3.66
C GLY A 153 11.49 -10.25 -4.06
N LYS A 154 10.36 -9.89 -3.46
CA LYS A 154 9.70 -8.59 -3.67
C LYS A 154 10.44 -7.45 -2.99
N ASN A 155 10.43 -6.27 -3.63
CA ASN A 155 10.87 -4.99 -3.05
C ASN A 155 12.30 -5.01 -2.47
N LEU A 156 13.19 -5.83 -3.04
CA LEU A 156 14.57 -5.94 -2.58
C LEU A 156 15.45 -4.79 -3.05
N VAL A 157 15.07 -4.14 -4.14
CA VAL A 157 15.82 -3.02 -4.73
C VAL A 157 14.90 -1.82 -4.89
N GLY A 158 15.36 -0.67 -4.41
CA GLY A 158 14.59 0.55 -4.47
C GLY A 158 15.29 1.73 -3.83
N ALA A 159 14.57 2.82 -3.69
CA ALA A 159 15.01 4.05 -3.06
C ALA A 159 13.88 4.66 -2.20
N PHE A 160 14.28 5.38 -1.16
CA PHE A 160 13.36 6.32 -0.51
C PHE A 160 13.33 7.60 -1.34
N HIS A 161 12.26 7.79 -2.09
CA HIS A 161 12.06 8.95 -2.95
C HIS A 161 10.65 9.50 -2.76
N GLN A 162 10.54 10.71 -2.21
CA GLN A 162 9.24 11.29 -1.84
C GLN A 162 8.59 11.97 -3.05
N PRO A 163 7.27 11.79 -3.26
CA PRO A 163 6.55 12.50 -4.31
C PRO A 163 6.39 13.99 -3.99
N ARG A 164 6.14 14.80 -5.01
CA ARG A 164 5.81 16.23 -4.83
C ARG A 164 4.37 16.44 -4.41
N ALA A 165 3.49 15.51 -4.75
CA ALA A 165 2.09 15.46 -4.32
C ALA A 165 1.52 14.06 -4.56
N VAL A 166 0.43 13.74 -3.85
CA VAL A 166 -0.41 12.57 -4.10
C VAL A 166 -1.83 13.06 -4.37
N ILE A 167 -2.42 12.59 -5.46
CA ILE A 167 -3.75 12.97 -5.93
C ILE A 167 -4.66 11.73 -5.85
N ALA A 168 -5.34 11.55 -4.73
CA ALA A 168 -6.25 10.44 -4.47
C ALA A 168 -7.67 10.81 -4.92
N ASP A 169 -7.96 10.59 -6.20
CA ASP A 169 -9.27 10.84 -6.78
C ASP A 169 -10.20 9.64 -6.53
N LEU A 170 -11.19 9.82 -5.67
CA LEU A 170 -12.14 8.77 -5.28
C LEU A 170 -12.96 8.24 -6.46
N ASP A 171 -13.13 9.04 -7.52
CA ASP A 171 -13.88 8.62 -8.70
C ASP A 171 -13.21 7.44 -9.41
N THR A 172 -11.89 7.27 -9.25
CA THR A 172 -11.15 6.12 -9.82
C THR A 172 -11.55 4.80 -9.17
N LEU A 173 -12.05 4.83 -7.93
CA LEU A 173 -12.49 3.64 -7.23
C LEU A 173 -13.79 3.05 -7.79
N ALA A 174 -14.57 3.83 -8.58
CA ALA A 174 -15.79 3.34 -9.22
C ALA A 174 -15.52 2.20 -10.21
N THR A 175 -14.37 2.22 -10.89
CA THR A 175 -13.97 1.19 -11.86
C THR A 175 -13.12 0.08 -11.24
N LEU A 176 -12.71 0.24 -9.97
CA LEU A 176 -11.88 -0.75 -9.29
C LEU A 176 -12.68 -2.03 -9.00
N PRO A 177 -12.22 -3.23 -9.42
CA PRO A 177 -12.87 -4.48 -9.09
C PRO A 177 -13.10 -4.65 -7.58
N ALA A 178 -14.23 -5.28 -7.21
CA ALA A 178 -14.62 -5.39 -5.80
C ALA A 178 -13.57 -6.14 -4.94
N ARG A 179 -12.88 -7.12 -5.50
CA ARG A 179 -11.82 -7.88 -4.80
C ARG A 179 -10.63 -6.97 -4.48
N GLU A 180 -10.17 -6.17 -5.45
CA GLU A 180 -9.09 -5.20 -5.28
C GLU A 180 -9.46 -4.09 -4.28
N TYR A 181 -10.72 -3.64 -4.33
CA TYR A 181 -11.21 -2.65 -3.37
C TYR A 181 -11.19 -3.19 -1.94
N ARG A 182 -11.70 -4.42 -1.71
CA ARG A 182 -11.66 -5.06 -0.40
C ARG A 182 -10.23 -5.29 0.08
N ALA A 183 -9.32 -5.70 -0.81
CA ALA A 183 -7.90 -5.82 -0.46
C ALA A 183 -7.33 -4.50 0.08
N GLY A 184 -7.76 -3.35 -0.46
CA GLY A 184 -7.39 -2.03 0.08
C GLY A 184 -7.94 -1.76 1.48
N LEU A 185 -9.15 -2.27 1.82
CA LEU A 185 -9.73 -2.13 3.15
C LEU A 185 -8.89 -2.84 4.23
N ALA A 186 -8.18 -3.92 3.90
CA ALA A 186 -7.27 -4.58 4.85
C ALA A 186 -6.23 -3.61 5.41
N GLU A 187 -5.67 -2.74 4.57
CA GLU A 187 -4.71 -1.72 4.99
C GLU A 187 -5.34 -0.59 5.82
N VAL A 188 -6.60 -0.25 5.55
CA VAL A 188 -7.36 0.69 6.40
C VAL A 188 -7.56 0.09 7.79
N ILE A 189 -8.05 -1.16 7.88
CA ILE A 189 -8.26 -1.89 9.14
C ILE A 189 -6.94 -2.05 9.89
N LYS A 190 -5.85 -2.40 9.21
CA LYS A 190 -4.53 -2.50 9.81
C LYS A 190 -4.12 -1.19 10.49
N GLY A 191 -4.32 -0.05 9.82
CA GLY A 191 -3.99 1.25 10.39
C GLY A 191 -4.72 1.54 11.69
N ALA A 192 -6.00 1.22 11.76
CA ALA A 192 -6.80 1.35 12.98
C ALA A 192 -6.34 0.36 14.07
N ALA A 193 -6.10 -0.90 13.69
CA ALA A 193 -5.69 -1.96 14.61
C ALA A 193 -4.37 -1.66 15.34
N ILE A 194 -3.44 -0.95 14.71
CA ILE A 194 -2.11 -0.67 15.29
C ILE A 194 -1.99 0.70 15.96
N GLY A 195 -2.89 1.65 15.71
CA GLY A 195 -2.64 3.01 16.12
C GLY A 195 -3.82 3.83 16.63
N ASP A 196 -5.06 3.35 16.48
CA ASP A 196 -6.23 4.18 16.78
C ASP A 196 -7.48 3.34 17.11
N THR A 197 -7.73 3.14 18.41
CA THR A 197 -8.91 2.40 18.89
C THR A 197 -10.22 3.08 18.45
N ALA A 198 -10.31 4.41 18.51
CA ALA A 198 -11.52 5.13 18.11
C ALA A 198 -11.77 5.01 16.59
N PHE A 199 -10.71 4.89 15.80
CA PHE A 199 -10.86 4.60 14.38
C PHE A 199 -11.30 3.17 14.12
N PHE A 200 -10.84 2.21 14.92
CA PHE A 200 -11.29 0.82 14.82
C PHE A 200 -12.79 0.71 15.14
N ASP A 201 -13.25 1.31 16.26
CA ASP A 201 -14.67 1.37 16.62
C ASP A 201 -15.52 2.02 15.52
N TRP A 202 -15.00 3.07 14.92
CA TRP A 202 -15.66 3.76 13.82
C TRP A 202 -15.76 2.86 12.57
N LEU A 203 -14.72 2.07 12.25
CA LEU A 203 -14.75 1.13 11.11
C LEU A 203 -15.81 0.03 11.31
N GLU A 204 -15.97 -0.51 12.51
CA GLU A 204 -17.02 -1.48 12.81
C GLU A 204 -18.43 -0.93 12.54
N GLN A 205 -18.64 0.35 12.86
CA GLN A 205 -19.93 1.04 12.67
C GLN A 205 -20.19 1.40 11.20
N HIS A 206 -19.14 1.63 10.39
CA HIS A 206 -19.26 2.12 9.01
C HIS A 206 -18.89 1.07 7.96
N ALA A 207 -18.68 -0.19 8.34
CA ALA A 207 -18.24 -1.24 7.41
C ALA A 207 -19.17 -1.38 6.19
N ASP A 208 -20.49 -1.31 6.39
CA ASP A 208 -21.48 -1.43 5.30
C ASP A 208 -21.39 -0.24 4.33
N ALA A 209 -21.25 0.98 4.85
CA ALA A 209 -21.06 2.19 4.05
C ALA A 209 -19.74 2.16 3.25
N LEU A 210 -18.67 1.63 3.86
CA LEU A 210 -17.38 1.43 3.17
C LEU A 210 -17.51 0.39 2.06
N LEU A 211 -18.22 -0.73 2.28
CA LEU A 211 -18.49 -1.71 1.24
C LEU A 211 -19.34 -1.15 0.09
N ALA A 212 -20.30 -0.27 0.41
CA ALA A 212 -21.10 0.45 -0.57
C ALA A 212 -20.30 1.54 -1.32
N ARG A 213 -19.07 1.83 -0.88
CA ARG A 213 -18.21 2.92 -1.38
C ARG A 213 -18.84 4.30 -1.17
N ASP A 214 -19.60 4.49 -0.10
CA ASP A 214 -20.20 5.77 0.22
C ASP A 214 -19.11 6.84 0.38
N SER A 215 -19.25 7.93 -0.36
CA SER A 215 -18.18 8.91 -0.56
C SER A 215 -17.65 9.51 0.75
N ALA A 216 -18.51 9.95 1.65
CA ALA A 216 -18.08 10.62 2.87
C ALA A 216 -17.39 9.67 3.87
N PRO A 217 -17.94 8.47 4.20
CA PRO A 217 -17.22 7.49 5.01
C PRO A 217 -15.91 7.02 4.38
N LEU A 218 -15.88 6.83 3.06
CA LEU A 218 -14.68 6.39 2.36
C LEU A 218 -13.57 7.45 2.42
N ALA A 219 -13.90 8.71 2.15
CA ALA A 219 -12.94 9.81 2.26
C ALA A 219 -12.39 9.95 3.69
N GLU A 220 -13.25 9.83 4.70
CA GLU A 220 -12.83 9.90 6.10
C GLU A 220 -11.91 8.72 6.49
N ALA A 221 -12.25 7.48 6.07
CA ALA A 221 -11.41 6.31 6.32
C ALA A 221 -10.02 6.48 5.71
N ILE A 222 -9.94 6.92 4.44
CA ILE A 222 -8.69 7.21 3.75
C ILE A 222 -7.91 8.29 4.50
N ALA A 223 -8.58 9.40 4.87
CA ALA A 223 -7.93 10.50 5.55
C ALA A 223 -7.37 10.12 6.94
N ARG A 224 -8.12 9.35 7.74
CA ARG A 224 -7.64 8.85 9.05
C ARG A 224 -6.42 7.94 8.88
N LYS A 225 -6.49 6.98 7.97
CA LYS A 225 -5.37 6.08 7.69
C LYS A 225 -4.13 6.86 7.22
N LEU A 226 -4.31 7.84 6.34
CA LEU A 226 -3.22 8.67 5.83
C LEU A 226 -2.61 9.56 6.91
N ARG A 227 -3.41 10.19 7.77
CA ARG A 227 -2.90 11.00 8.91
C ARG A 227 -2.04 10.15 9.84
N TYR A 228 -2.51 8.95 10.17
CA TYR A 228 -1.75 8.02 10.99
C TYR A 228 -0.40 7.68 10.31
N LYS A 229 -0.45 7.23 9.05
CA LYS A 229 0.75 6.87 8.29
C LYS A 229 1.71 8.05 8.11
N ALA A 230 1.21 9.22 7.75
CA ALA A 230 2.02 10.43 7.60
C ALA A 230 2.74 10.80 8.90
N GLY A 231 2.06 10.70 10.04
CA GLY A 231 2.68 10.91 11.35
C GLY A 231 3.80 9.92 11.65
N VAL A 232 3.61 8.64 11.35
CA VAL A 232 4.67 7.62 11.52
C VAL A 232 5.84 7.88 10.58
N VAL A 233 5.58 8.19 9.30
CA VAL A 233 6.63 8.48 8.31
C VAL A 233 7.43 9.73 8.68
N ALA A 234 6.77 10.75 9.22
CA ALA A 234 7.44 11.97 9.67
C ALA A 234 8.45 11.71 10.81
N ARG A 235 8.17 10.73 11.68
CA ARG A 235 9.07 10.35 12.79
C ARG A 235 10.12 9.31 12.41
N ASP A 236 9.84 8.48 11.39
CA ASP A 236 10.71 7.39 10.97
C ASP A 236 10.60 7.15 9.45
N GLU A 237 11.25 8.04 8.68
CA GLU A 237 11.18 8.00 7.22
C GLU A 237 11.73 6.69 6.64
N THR A 238 12.83 6.18 7.20
CA THR A 238 13.60 5.05 6.63
C THR A 238 13.31 3.69 7.28
N GLU A 239 12.27 3.61 8.15
CA GLU A 239 11.83 2.35 8.78
C GLU A 239 12.89 1.68 9.66
N GLN A 240 13.54 2.47 10.51
CA GLN A 240 14.53 1.93 11.46
C GLN A 240 13.92 1.63 12.84
N GLY A 241 12.69 2.06 13.12
CA GLY A 241 12.02 1.96 14.40
C GLY A 241 10.51 1.78 14.31
N GLU A 242 9.75 2.82 14.70
CA GLU A 242 8.29 2.80 14.80
C GLU A 242 7.59 2.42 13.50
N ARG A 243 8.11 2.84 12.36
CA ARG A 243 7.50 2.55 11.06
C ARG A 243 7.40 1.06 10.75
N ALA A 244 8.23 0.23 11.38
CA ALA A 244 8.13 -1.23 11.27
C ALA A 244 6.76 -1.76 11.77
N LEU A 245 6.09 -1.07 12.71
CA LEU A 245 4.77 -1.46 13.21
C LEU A 245 3.72 -1.48 12.10
N LEU A 246 3.88 -0.65 11.05
CA LEU A 246 3.00 -0.66 9.87
C LEU A 246 2.98 -2.02 9.15
N ASN A 247 3.87 -2.94 9.51
CA ASN A 247 3.93 -4.28 8.95
C ASN A 247 3.22 -5.35 9.82
N LEU A 248 2.27 -4.98 10.69
CA LEU A 248 1.42 -5.97 11.37
C LEU A 248 0.81 -6.94 10.33
N GLY A 249 0.95 -8.23 10.56
CA GLY A 249 0.48 -9.29 9.65
C GLY A 249 1.36 -9.57 8.42
N HIS A 250 2.31 -8.71 8.09
CA HIS A 250 3.07 -8.85 6.83
C HIS A 250 3.99 -10.05 6.79
N THR A 251 4.62 -10.46 7.88
CA THR A 251 5.49 -11.64 7.89
C THR A 251 4.71 -12.91 7.55
N PHE A 252 3.50 -13.06 8.10
CA PHE A 252 2.57 -14.13 7.74
C PHE A 252 2.04 -13.94 6.30
N GLY A 253 1.59 -12.74 5.96
CA GLY A 253 1.04 -12.40 4.66
C GLY A 253 2.01 -12.67 3.51
N HIS A 254 3.28 -12.24 3.63
CA HIS A 254 4.31 -12.49 2.62
C HIS A 254 4.62 -13.99 2.46
N ALA A 255 4.60 -14.76 3.56
CA ALA A 255 4.76 -16.20 3.48
C ALA A 255 3.59 -16.85 2.70
N LEU A 256 2.36 -16.41 2.94
CA LEU A 256 1.16 -16.87 2.22
C LEU A 256 1.22 -16.46 0.73
N GLU A 257 1.56 -15.22 0.42
CA GLU A 257 1.73 -14.75 -0.96
C GLU A 257 2.79 -15.56 -1.70
N THR A 258 3.93 -15.83 -1.05
CA THR A 258 5.04 -16.60 -1.63
C THR A 258 4.63 -18.05 -1.85
N ALA A 259 3.98 -18.70 -0.88
CA ALA A 259 3.47 -20.06 -1.02
C ALA A 259 2.45 -20.17 -2.16
N GLY A 260 1.59 -19.17 -2.32
CA GLY A 260 0.62 -19.04 -3.42
C GLY A 260 1.22 -18.54 -4.74
N ARG A 261 2.55 -18.38 -4.85
CA ARG A 261 3.26 -17.87 -6.03
C ARG A 261 2.68 -16.54 -6.54
N TYR A 262 2.23 -15.69 -5.61
CA TYR A 262 1.63 -14.37 -5.88
C TYR A 262 0.41 -14.40 -6.83
N SER A 263 -0.27 -15.53 -6.96
CA SER A 263 -1.42 -15.71 -7.85
C SER A 263 -2.71 -16.10 -7.13
N VAL A 264 -2.61 -16.59 -5.88
CA VAL A 264 -3.76 -17.05 -5.09
C VAL A 264 -4.40 -15.91 -4.32
N LEU A 265 -3.60 -15.13 -3.61
CA LEU A 265 -4.03 -14.03 -2.76
C LEU A 265 -3.55 -12.68 -3.31
N LEU A 266 -4.40 -11.68 -3.24
CA LEU A 266 -3.99 -10.29 -3.33
C LEU A 266 -3.24 -9.89 -2.05
N HIS A 267 -2.40 -8.86 -2.14
CA HIS A 267 -1.60 -8.39 -1.00
C HIS A 267 -2.45 -8.13 0.25
N GLY A 268 -3.52 -7.36 0.12
CA GLY A 268 -4.41 -7.06 1.26
C GLY A 268 -5.13 -8.29 1.83
N GLU A 269 -5.40 -9.31 1.01
CA GLU A 269 -5.95 -10.60 1.48
C GLU A 269 -4.92 -11.34 2.34
N GLY A 270 -3.66 -11.40 1.89
CA GLY A 270 -2.54 -11.94 2.67
C GLY A 270 -2.33 -11.19 3.98
N VAL A 271 -2.41 -9.85 3.95
CA VAL A 271 -2.32 -9.00 5.15
C VAL A 271 -3.48 -9.25 6.10
N ALA A 272 -4.71 -9.43 5.61
CA ALA A 272 -5.90 -9.70 6.44
C ALA A 272 -5.74 -11.01 7.22
N ILE A 273 -5.40 -12.11 6.53
CA ILE A 273 -5.09 -13.40 7.18
C ILE A 273 -3.93 -13.23 8.15
N GLY A 274 -2.87 -12.55 7.73
CA GLY A 274 -1.67 -12.34 8.54
C GLY A 274 -1.93 -11.52 9.81
N MET A 275 -2.80 -10.50 9.76
CA MET A 275 -3.20 -9.76 10.95
C MET A 275 -3.92 -10.65 11.95
N LEU A 276 -4.83 -11.50 11.47
CA LEU A 276 -5.54 -12.42 12.34
C LEU A 276 -4.61 -13.47 12.96
N LEU A 277 -3.66 -14.01 12.19
CA LEU A 277 -2.64 -14.92 12.71
C LEU A 277 -1.75 -14.24 13.74
N ALA A 278 -1.36 -12.98 13.51
CA ALA A 278 -0.60 -12.21 14.49
C ALA A 278 -1.41 -11.94 15.77
N ALA A 279 -2.72 -11.68 15.66
CA ALA A 279 -3.60 -11.51 16.81
C ALA A 279 -3.77 -12.81 17.61
N LEU A 280 -3.99 -13.94 16.93
CA LEU A 280 -4.08 -15.27 17.58
C LEU A 280 -2.77 -15.65 18.28
N LEU A 281 -1.62 -15.34 17.66
CA LEU A 281 -0.33 -15.55 18.30
C LEU A 281 -0.15 -14.65 19.52
N SER A 282 -0.58 -13.40 19.43
CA SER A 282 -0.55 -12.45 20.56
C SER A 282 -1.43 -12.92 21.73
N GLU A 283 -2.62 -13.46 21.44
CA GLU A 283 -3.50 -14.05 22.43
C GLU A 283 -2.85 -15.27 23.10
N ARG A 284 -2.26 -16.18 22.31
CA ARG A 284 -1.54 -17.35 22.81
C ARG A 284 -0.35 -16.98 23.72
N LEU A 285 0.32 -15.88 23.42
CA LEU A 285 1.42 -15.32 24.23
C LEU A 285 0.94 -14.43 25.38
N HIS A 286 -0.36 -14.37 25.65
CA HIS A 286 -0.97 -13.52 26.69
C HIS A 286 -0.67 -12.01 26.53
N MET A 287 -0.49 -11.55 25.29
CA MET A 287 -0.23 -10.15 24.96
C MET A 287 -1.50 -9.36 24.67
N SER A 288 -2.56 -10.01 24.22
CA SER A 288 -3.87 -9.42 23.91
C SER A 288 -4.99 -10.34 24.39
N GLY A 289 -6.20 -9.80 24.50
CA GLY A 289 -7.39 -10.56 24.89
C GLY A 289 -8.11 -11.20 23.69
N ALA A 290 -8.80 -12.32 23.94
CA ALA A 290 -9.59 -13.04 22.94
C ALA A 290 -10.70 -12.16 22.31
N GLU A 291 -11.28 -11.22 23.07
CA GLU A 291 -12.32 -10.32 22.54
C GLU A 291 -11.78 -9.40 21.44
N ASP A 292 -10.57 -8.86 21.59
CA ASP A 292 -9.95 -8.03 20.56
C ASP A 292 -9.72 -8.84 19.28
N THR A 293 -9.24 -10.08 19.40
CA THR A 293 -9.05 -11.01 18.26
C THR A 293 -10.38 -11.31 17.58
N ALA A 294 -11.43 -11.54 18.36
CA ALA A 294 -12.78 -11.79 17.83
C ALA A 294 -13.36 -10.57 17.11
N ARG A 295 -13.13 -9.35 17.64
CA ARG A 295 -13.54 -8.11 16.97
C ARG A 295 -12.83 -7.93 15.62
N LEU A 296 -11.51 -8.13 15.59
CA LEU A 296 -10.74 -8.06 14.36
C LEU A 296 -11.28 -9.05 13.32
N ARG A 297 -11.50 -10.31 13.71
CA ARG A 297 -12.07 -11.35 12.84
C ARG A 297 -13.41 -10.90 12.25
N ARG A 298 -14.35 -10.48 13.10
CA ARG A 298 -15.67 -10.01 12.67
C ARG A 298 -15.59 -8.85 11.67
N LEU A 299 -14.69 -7.89 11.90
CA LEU A 299 -14.54 -6.75 10.98
C LEU A 299 -13.95 -7.19 9.63
N LEU A 300 -12.94 -8.07 9.61
CA LEU A 300 -12.37 -8.63 8.38
C LEU A 300 -13.43 -9.42 7.59
N GLU A 301 -14.18 -10.29 8.24
CA GLU A 301 -15.25 -11.07 7.62
C GLU A 301 -16.39 -10.17 7.11
N LYS A 302 -16.82 -9.21 7.91
CA LYS A 302 -17.84 -8.22 7.50
C LYS A 302 -17.43 -7.43 6.26
N THR A 303 -16.15 -7.12 6.12
CA THR A 303 -15.61 -6.43 4.94
C THR A 303 -15.32 -7.37 3.76
N GLY A 304 -15.62 -8.66 3.90
CA GLY A 304 -15.45 -9.68 2.86
C GLY A 304 -13.99 -10.04 2.60
N LEU A 305 -13.13 -9.85 3.60
CA LEU A 305 -11.73 -10.26 3.56
C LEU A 305 -11.58 -11.70 4.08
N PRO A 306 -10.65 -12.49 3.52
CA PRO A 306 -10.40 -13.84 4.01
C PRO A 306 -9.76 -13.83 5.40
N THR A 307 -10.14 -14.79 6.23
CA THR A 307 -9.63 -14.98 7.59
C THR A 307 -9.00 -16.37 7.79
N ALA A 308 -8.99 -17.19 6.73
CA ALA A 308 -8.45 -18.55 6.76
C ALA A 308 -7.27 -18.70 5.80
N ILE A 309 -6.29 -19.52 6.19
CA ILE A 309 -5.19 -19.93 5.32
C ILE A 309 -5.78 -20.74 4.14
N PRO A 310 -5.43 -20.43 2.89
CA PRO A 310 -5.90 -21.20 1.73
C PRO A 310 -5.54 -22.68 1.82
N ALA A 311 -6.45 -23.55 1.37
CA ALA A 311 -6.22 -24.98 1.35
C ALA A 311 -4.95 -25.36 0.58
N GLY A 312 -4.20 -26.35 1.07
CA GLY A 312 -2.95 -26.83 0.46
C GLY A 312 -1.70 -26.06 0.84
N MET A 313 -1.79 -25.05 1.71
CA MET A 313 -0.62 -24.37 2.26
C MET A 313 -0.22 -25.01 3.59
N GLU A 314 0.93 -25.66 3.61
CA GLU A 314 1.45 -26.38 4.76
C GLU A 314 2.08 -25.45 5.81
N ALA A 315 1.72 -25.58 7.09
CA ALA A 315 2.20 -24.72 8.17
C ALA A 315 3.74 -24.67 8.27
N ARG A 316 4.40 -25.84 8.12
CA ARG A 316 5.87 -25.92 8.15
C ARG A 316 6.53 -25.21 6.96
N GLN A 317 5.88 -25.23 5.79
CA GLN A 317 6.35 -24.48 4.63
C GLN A 317 6.22 -22.98 4.87
N LEU A 318 5.07 -22.53 5.41
CA LEU A 318 4.86 -21.14 5.75
C LEU A 318 5.89 -20.64 6.78
N LEU A 319 6.15 -21.39 7.83
CA LEU A 319 7.19 -21.07 8.82
C LEU A 319 8.57 -20.94 8.16
N ALA A 320 8.93 -21.85 7.25
CA ALA A 320 10.20 -21.77 6.52
C ALA A 320 10.30 -20.49 5.68
N LEU A 321 9.20 -20.08 5.01
CA LEU A 321 9.15 -18.82 4.26
C LEU A 321 9.22 -17.60 5.18
N MET A 322 8.58 -17.63 6.35
CA MET A 322 8.69 -16.55 7.34
C MET A 322 10.13 -16.33 7.81
N ARG A 323 10.94 -17.41 7.94
CA ARG A 323 12.38 -17.30 8.30
C ARG A 323 13.20 -16.57 7.23
N LEU A 324 12.79 -16.63 5.97
CA LEU A 324 13.45 -15.94 4.86
C LEU A 324 13.06 -14.46 4.75
N ASP A 325 12.09 -13.99 5.53
CA ASP A 325 11.71 -12.56 5.51
C ASP A 325 12.93 -11.72 5.94
N LYS A 326 13.26 -10.72 5.12
CA LYS A 326 14.39 -9.79 5.30
C LYS A 326 14.40 -9.02 6.63
N LYS A 327 13.30 -9.08 7.37
CA LYS A 327 13.15 -8.44 8.68
C LYS A 327 13.77 -9.25 9.81
N ASN A 328 14.14 -10.50 9.56
CA ASN A 328 14.79 -11.36 10.54
C ASN A 328 16.27 -10.97 10.68
N LEU A 329 16.71 -10.74 11.93
CA LEU A 329 18.09 -10.43 12.26
C LEU A 329 18.74 -11.68 12.87
N ALA A 330 19.89 -12.08 12.33
CA ALA A 330 20.69 -13.20 12.85
C ALA A 330 19.91 -14.52 13.02
N GLY A 331 18.95 -14.81 12.13
CA GLY A 331 18.21 -16.08 12.16
C GLY A 331 17.07 -16.14 13.21
N THR A 332 16.81 -15.06 13.92
CA THR A 332 15.70 -14.99 14.89
C THR A 332 14.47 -14.35 14.25
N LEU A 333 13.31 -15.00 14.36
CA LEU A 333 12.03 -14.45 13.93
C LEU A 333 11.73 -13.14 14.67
N ARG A 334 11.53 -12.09 13.91
CA ARG A 334 11.09 -10.77 14.39
C ARG A 334 9.70 -10.48 13.86
N LEU A 335 8.73 -10.50 14.74
CA LEU A 335 7.32 -10.35 14.41
C LEU A 335 6.78 -9.02 14.93
N ILE A 336 5.81 -8.46 14.22
CA ILE A 336 4.97 -7.41 14.76
C ILE A 336 3.75 -8.11 15.35
N LEU A 337 3.60 -8.01 16.66
CA LEU A 337 2.51 -8.63 17.41
C LEU A 337 1.60 -7.56 18.02
N TRP A 338 0.40 -7.98 18.44
CA TRP A 338 -0.67 -7.11 18.86
C TRP A 338 -0.80 -7.06 20.39
N ARG A 339 -0.95 -5.87 20.94
CA ARG A 339 -1.24 -5.65 22.38
C ARG A 339 -2.71 -5.31 22.61
N GLY A 340 -3.58 -5.65 21.66
CA GLY A 340 -4.97 -5.25 21.60
C GLY A 340 -5.20 -4.13 20.60
N ILE A 341 -6.47 -3.76 20.39
CA ILE A 341 -6.87 -2.74 19.41
C ILE A 341 -6.16 -1.41 19.67
N GLY A 342 -5.54 -0.85 18.65
CA GLY A 342 -4.82 0.42 18.71
C GLY A 342 -3.36 0.31 19.16
N ARG A 343 -2.82 -0.89 19.41
CA ARG A 343 -1.45 -1.03 19.87
C ARG A 343 -0.76 -2.29 19.34
N ALA A 344 0.41 -2.11 18.76
CA ALA A 344 1.29 -3.20 18.33
C ALA A 344 2.71 -2.97 18.81
N GLU A 345 3.52 -4.04 18.83
CA GLU A 345 4.92 -3.97 19.19
C GLU A 345 5.78 -4.95 18.38
N ILE A 346 7.09 -4.70 18.36
CA ILE A 346 8.07 -5.59 17.74
C ILE A 346 8.49 -6.62 18.79
N VAL A 347 8.30 -7.90 18.48
CA VAL A 347 8.69 -9.04 19.34
C VAL A 347 9.71 -9.89 18.63
N SER A 348 10.81 -10.20 19.30
CA SER A 348 11.86 -11.09 18.81
C SER A 348 11.96 -12.34 19.68
N GLY A 349 12.38 -13.47 19.08
CA GLY A 349 12.58 -14.69 19.84
C GLY A 349 11.30 -15.42 20.23
N VAL A 350 10.22 -15.25 19.46
CA VAL A 350 8.99 -16.04 19.62
C VAL A 350 9.32 -17.51 19.32
N ASP A 351 8.85 -18.42 20.19
CA ASP A 351 9.02 -19.85 19.97
C ASP A 351 8.31 -20.29 18.68
N GLU A 352 9.03 -20.99 17.85
CA GLU A 352 8.49 -21.52 16.60
C GLU A 352 7.35 -22.51 16.81
N ALA A 353 7.31 -23.21 17.97
CA ALA A 353 6.20 -24.07 18.32
C ALA A 353 4.90 -23.29 18.50
N ASP A 354 4.95 -22.04 19.04
CA ASP A 354 3.79 -21.17 19.15
C ASP A 354 3.33 -20.66 17.79
N VAL A 355 4.27 -20.32 16.91
CA VAL A 355 3.97 -19.92 15.53
C VAL A 355 3.31 -21.06 14.76
N LEU A 356 3.87 -22.28 14.84
CA LEU A 356 3.30 -23.47 14.21
C LEU A 356 1.89 -23.77 14.73
N ALA A 357 1.69 -23.71 16.03
CA ALA A 357 0.37 -23.94 16.64
C ALA A 357 -0.71 -23.01 16.09
N VAL A 358 -0.37 -21.74 15.79
CA VAL A 358 -1.29 -20.79 15.18
C VAL A 358 -1.51 -21.06 13.68
N LEU A 359 -0.47 -21.48 12.97
CA LEU A 359 -0.57 -21.83 11.55
C LEU A 359 -1.34 -23.15 11.31
N GLU A 360 -1.33 -24.07 12.28
CA GLU A 360 -2.03 -25.36 12.23
C GLU A 360 -3.46 -25.28 12.80
N ALA A 361 -3.78 -24.21 13.53
CA ALA A 361 -5.09 -24.04 14.11
C ALA A 361 -6.15 -23.99 12.98
N PRO A 362 -7.26 -24.76 13.10
CA PRO A 362 -8.32 -24.68 12.12
C PRO A 362 -8.91 -23.27 12.13
N THR A 363 -8.57 -22.48 11.12
CA THR A 363 -9.25 -21.23 10.84
C THR A 363 -10.60 -21.61 10.18
N THR A 364 -11.57 -22.03 11.00
CA THR A 364 -12.90 -22.35 10.53
C THR A 364 -13.51 -21.10 9.92
N GLN A 365 -13.77 -21.13 8.60
CA GLN A 365 -14.82 -20.29 8.06
C GLN A 365 -16.14 -20.81 8.66
N PRO A 366 -16.98 -19.95 9.24
CA PRO A 366 -18.36 -20.36 9.49
C PRO A 366 -19.00 -20.74 8.15
N GLU A 367 -19.70 -21.88 8.12
CA GLU A 367 -20.50 -22.36 6.99
C GLU A 367 -21.56 -21.34 6.56
#